data_8b8773d7cca00b6ee1a94f790089da1c
#
_entry.id   8b8773d7cca00b6ee1a94f790089da1c
#
_cell.length_a   1.000
_cell.length_b   1.000
_cell.length_c   1.000
_cell.angle_alpha   90.00
_cell.angle_beta   90.00
_cell.angle_gamma   90.00
#
_symmetry.space_group_name_H-M   'P 1'
#
loop_
_entity.id
_entity.type
_entity.pdbx_description
1 polymer ?
#
loop_
_entity_poly.entity_id
_entity_poly.type
_entity_poly.pdbx_seq_one_letter_code
_entity_poly.pdbx_strand_id
1 'polypeptide(L)'
;MNKFLKNNYIFLLFLIPLFPHIDLNLEWIHFDDLPIVIYFFLFFIYSLKKITIYDLKNATPIIAFIIFISFQNIFLYNNSFNTEILRYILYLVIFLHFKTIESDNKLFLNLPIYLFYFLSCFSIFSYFLQLNLGTDAYDYWNIGLNNNEWGFTPGRVNGFQAGGPNSFGDLICILGLYSLTSVKNSIKPIIVVLSFLSCFFTYSRSSLLVLTFFMLIILLQKFDMRNVLALVLSILFVLNFGLIERFSSEKETEGILDRIEMQTATAGYLSNQNLPSFLFGSGFNNIGVVNDSVGSIENFDESLRVTGPHNSYLFFILKYGLIGFVLYLWIFKKFIKTLINQNLKILINDTLSLCIISFLILGFASDLLHNHTVSWLVYY
;
A
#
# COMPACT_ATOMS: atom_id res chain seq x y z
N MET A 1 20.21 -22.70 -17.09
CA MET A 1 19.21 -21.72 -16.70
C MET A 1 19.78 -20.32 -16.87
N ASN A 2 19.09 -19.47 -17.61
CA ASN A 2 19.62 -18.28 -18.26
C ASN A 2 20.21 -17.24 -17.29
N LYS A 3 21.34 -16.62 -17.70
CA LYS A 3 21.97 -15.45 -17.09
C LYS A 3 20.93 -14.32 -16.80
N PHE A 4 19.88 -14.27 -17.60
CA PHE A 4 18.75 -13.35 -17.45
C PHE A 4 18.00 -13.59 -16.13
N LEU A 5 17.58 -14.82 -15.81
CA LEU A 5 16.85 -15.13 -14.58
C LEU A 5 17.71 -14.87 -13.33
N LYS A 6 19.01 -15.19 -13.41
CA LYS A 6 19.94 -14.99 -12.30
C LYS A 6 20.04 -13.54 -11.83
N ASN A 7 19.84 -12.57 -12.73
CA ASN A 7 19.99 -11.15 -12.43
C ASN A 7 18.65 -10.39 -12.31
N ASN A 8 17.55 -11.01 -12.79
CA ASN A 8 16.29 -10.30 -12.97
C ASN A 8 15.09 -10.93 -12.26
N TYR A 9 15.29 -11.96 -11.40
CA TYR A 9 14.15 -12.63 -10.76
C TYR A 9 13.33 -11.72 -9.82
N ILE A 10 13.81 -10.52 -9.55
CA ILE A 10 13.05 -9.50 -8.82
C ILE A 10 11.75 -9.12 -9.54
N PHE A 11 11.65 -9.36 -10.86
CA PHE A 11 10.40 -9.11 -11.58
C PHE A 11 9.22 -9.89 -10.98
N LEU A 12 9.47 -10.99 -10.27
CA LEU A 12 8.44 -11.76 -9.58
C LEU A 12 7.68 -10.95 -8.56
N LEU A 13 8.33 -9.98 -7.90
CA LEU A 13 7.66 -9.08 -6.94
C LEU A 13 6.63 -8.19 -7.65
N PHE A 14 6.87 -7.82 -8.91
CA PHE A 14 5.94 -7.04 -9.70
C PHE A 14 4.76 -7.87 -10.23
N LEU A 15 4.82 -9.19 -10.11
CA LEU A 15 3.70 -10.07 -10.43
C LEU A 15 2.71 -10.14 -9.26
N ILE A 16 3.13 -9.86 -8.01
CA ILE A 16 2.24 -9.95 -6.83
C ILE A 16 0.93 -9.21 -7.06
N PRO A 17 0.91 -7.94 -7.52
CA PRO A 17 -0.33 -7.22 -7.77
C PRO A 17 -1.17 -7.76 -8.94
N LEU A 18 -0.64 -8.69 -9.73
CA LEU A 18 -1.31 -9.27 -10.90
C LEU A 18 -1.92 -10.64 -10.61
N PHE A 19 -1.58 -11.24 -9.47
CA PHE A 19 -2.12 -12.52 -9.06
C PHE A 19 -3.38 -12.30 -8.22
N PRO A 20 -4.48 -13.00 -8.53
CA PRO A 20 -5.69 -12.95 -7.73
C PRO A 20 -5.44 -13.58 -6.36
N HIS A 21 -6.03 -13.00 -5.34
CA HIS A 21 -6.03 -13.60 -4.03
C HIS A 21 -7.04 -14.73 -3.99
N ILE A 22 -6.59 -15.94 -4.21
CA ILE A 22 -7.40 -17.17 -4.17
C ILE A 22 -6.87 -18.03 -3.04
N ASP A 23 -7.77 -18.44 -2.16
CA ASP A 23 -7.45 -19.40 -1.11
C ASP A 23 -7.18 -20.77 -1.74
N LEU A 24 -5.99 -21.31 -1.49
CA LEU A 24 -5.58 -22.61 -1.98
C LEU A 24 -6.00 -23.76 -1.03
N ASN A 25 -6.87 -23.49 -0.04
CA ASN A 25 -7.20 -24.42 1.06
C ASN A 25 -5.95 -24.89 1.85
N LEU A 26 -4.88 -24.13 1.76
CA LEU A 26 -3.70 -24.27 2.58
C LEU A 26 -3.78 -23.13 3.60
N GLU A 27 -3.90 -23.43 4.89
CA GLU A 27 -4.14 -22.45 5.98
C GLU A 27 -3.21 -21.20 5.95
N TRP A 28 -2.17 -21.21 5.11
CA TRP A 28 -1.06 -20.26 5.20
C TRP A 28 -0.62 -19.64 3.85
N ILE A 29 -1.09 -20.16 2.71
CA ILE A 29 -0.60 -19.77 1.39
C ILE A 29 -1.77 -19.51 0.47
N HIS A 30 -1.83 -18.29 -0.05
CA HIS A 30 -2.76 -17.89 -1.10
C HIS A 30 -2.06 -17.92 -2.46
N PHE A 31 -2.83 -17.86 -3.54
CA PHE A 31 -2.28 -17.95 -4.90
C PHE A 31 -1.34 -16.76 -5.23
N ASP A 32 -1.62 -15.58 -4.71
CA ASP A 32 -0.78 -14.38 -4.83
C ASP A 32 0.54 -14.46 -4.04
N ASP A 33 0.69 -15.43 -3.14
CA ASP A 33 1.95 -15.69 -2.44
C ASP A 33 2.95 -16.50 -3.28
N LEU A 34 2.51 -17.17 -4.35
CA LEU A 34 3.40 -18.00 -5.18
C LEU A 34 4.60 -17.23 -5.76
N PRO A 35 4.44 -16.02 -6.33
CA PRO A 35 5.60 -15.24 -6.77
C PRO A 35 6.58 -14.93 -5.64
N ILE A 36 6.09 -14.73 -4.42
CA ILE A 36 6.89 -14.48 -3.23
C ILE A 36 7.73 -15.70 -2.87
N VAL A 37 7.11 -16.87 -2.81
CA VAL A 37 7.78 -18.14 -2.48
C VAL A 37 8.88 -18.43 -3.50
N ILE A 38 8.59 -18.31 -4.79
CA ILE A 38 9.57 -18.51 -5.86
C ILE A 38 10.71 -17.50 -5.75
N TYR A 39 10.39 -16.24 -5.45
CA TYR A 39 11.37 -15.17 -5.26
C TYR A 39 12.34 -15.51 -4.11
N PHE A 40 11.83 -15.97 -2.96
CA PHE A 40 12.66 -16.40 -1.83
C PHE A 40 13.65 -17.48 -2.23
N PHE A 41 13.20 -18.56 -2.89
CA PHE A 41 14.08 -19.62 -3.35
C PHE A 41 15.20 -19.11 -4.25
N LEU A 42 14.86 -18.26 -5.21
CA LEU A 42 15.84 -17.69 -6.13
C LEU A 42 16.83 -16.76 -5.41
N PHE A 43 16.38 -16.00 -4.43
CA PHE A 43 17.26 -15.17 -3.62
C PHE A 43 18.29 -16.01 -2.86
N PHE A 44 17.87 -17.06 -2.19
CA PHE A 44 18.79 -17.95 -1.47
C PHE A 44 19.81 -18.61 -2.41
N ILE A 45 19.39 -19.02 -3.59
CA ILE A 45 20.29 -19.66 -4.57
C ILE A 45 21.29 -18.67 -5.15
N TYR A 46 20.86 -17.45 -5.51
CA TYR A 46 21.66 -16.56 -6.37
C TYR A 46 22.24 -15.35 -5.66
N SER A 47 21.60 -14.82 -4.66
CA SER A 47 21.98 -13.53 -4.07
C SER A 47 22.51 -13.62 -2.64
N LEU A 48 22.16 -14.64 -1.89
CA LEU A 48 22.59 -14.76 -0.48
C LEU A 48 24.13 -14.66 -0.32
N LYS A 49 24.87 -15.29 -1.24
CA LYS A 49 26.36 -15.30 -1.21
C LYS A 49 27.00 -13.93 -1.50
N LYS A 50 26.22 -12.97 -2.03
CA LYS A 50 26.71 -11.64 -2.36
C LYS A 50 26.51 -10.64 -1.22
N ILE A 51 25.76 -11.03 -0.18
CA ILE A 51 25.46 -10.15 0.96
C ILE A 51 26.70 -9.98 1.81
N THR A 52 27.04 -8.74 2.08
CA THR A 52 28.17 -8.37 2.94
C THR A 52 27.72 -8.05 4.36
N ILE A 53 28.65 -8.06 5.30
CA ILE A 53 28.41 -7.62 6.70
C ILE A 53 27.95 -6.16 6.72
N TYR A 54 28.38 -5.34 5.76
CA TYR A 54 27.96 -3.95 5.64
C TYR A 54 26.47 -3.85 5.27
N ASP A 55 25.99 -4.72 4.40
CA ASP A 55 24.57 -4.76 4.01
C ASP A 55 23.70 -5.15 5.20
N LEU A 56 24.14 -6.12 6.00
CA LEU A 56 23.46 -6.52 7.24
C LEU A 56 23.43 -5.37 8.27
N LYS A 57 24.53 -4.61 8.40
CA LYS A 57 24.54 -3.41 9.24
C LYS A 57 23.52 -2.35 8.80
N ASN A 58 23.36 -2.19 7.49
CA ASN A 58 22.35 -1.27 6.96
C ASN A 58 20.91 -1.79 7.19
N ALA A 59 20.72 -3.10 7.24
CA ALA A 59 19.44 -3.75 7.51
C ALA A 59 19.11 -3.86 9.02
N THR A 60 20.01 -3.40 9.92
CA THR A 60 19.82 -3.47 11.38
C THR A 60 18.43 -3.00 11.85
N PRO A 61 17.85 -1.90 11.36
CA PRO A 61 16.50 -1.49 11.80
C PRO A 61 15.43 -2.52 11.49
N ILE A 62 15.46 -3.13 10.29
CA ILE A 62 14.49 -4.16 9.88
C ILE A 62 14.69 -5.41 10.73
N ILE A 63 15.95 -5.82 10.94
CA ILE A 63 16.30 -6.99 11.78
C ILE A 63 15.84 -6.76 13.23
N ALA A 64 16.09 -5.58 13.80
CA ALA A 64 15.66 -5.24 15.14
C ALA A 64 14.13 -5.29 15.27
N PHE A 65 13.41 -4.79 14.26
CA PHE A 65 11.97 -4.86 14.25
C PHE A 65 11.46 -6.32 14.16
N ILE A 66 12.05 -7.17 13.31
CA ILE A 66 11.70 -8.60 13.22
C ILE A 66 11.94 -9.31 14.54
N ILE A 67 13.07 -9.06 15.20
CA ILE A 67 13.39 -9.64 16.52
C ILE A 67 12.35 -9.20 17.55
N PHE A 68 11.99 -7.91 17.55
CA PHE A 68 11.01 -7.37 18.48
C PHE A 68 9.62 -8.02 18.29
N ILE A 69 9.10 -8.10 17.07
CA ILE A 69 7.78 -8.71 16.82
C ILE A 69 7.80 -10.22 17.11
N SER A 70 8.92 -10.91 16.86
CA SER A 70 9.06 -12.31 17.20
C SER A 70 9.06 -12.52 18.72
N PHE A 71 9.77 -11.67 19.45
CA PHE A 71 9.77 -11.67 20.92
C PHE A 71 8.36 -11.40 21.46
N GLN A 72 7.70 -10.36 20.96
CA GLN A 72 6.33 -10.00 21.34
C GLN A 72 5.39 -11.19 21.15
N ASN A 73 5.44 -11.83 19.99
CA ASN A 73 4.55 -12.92 19.64
C ASN A 73 4.77 -14.18 20.50
N ILE A 74 6.02 -14.58 20.69
CA ILE A 74 6.37 -15.83 21.39
C ILE A 74 6.28 -15.65 22.91
N PHE A 75 6.84 -14.58 23.45
CA PHE A 75 7.02 -14.44 24.89
C PHE A 75 5.92 -13.66 25.60
N LEU A 76 5.29 -12.70 24.94
CA LEU A 76 4.25 -11.89 25.59
C LEU A 76 2.86 -12.46 25.37
N TYR A 77 2.60 -13.06 24.21
CA TYR A 77 1.26 -13.49 23.83
C TYR A 77 1.09 -15.01 23.66
N ASN A 78 2.14 -15.79 23.87
CA ASN A 78 2.10 -17.27 23.72
C ASN A 78 1.51 -17.74 22.39
N ASN A 79 1.65 -16.96 21.34
CA ASN A 79 1.10 -17.27 20.04
C ASN A 79 2.06 -18.17 19.25
N SER A 80 1.50 -19.13 18.52
CA SER A 80 2.22 -19.85 17.49
C SER A 80 2.76 -18.91 16.42
N PHE A 81 3.72 -19.38 15.65
CA PHE A 81 4.34 -18.62 14.56
C PHE A 81 3.31 -17.89 13.68
N ASN A 82 3.50 -16.60 13.46
CA ASN A 82 2.58 -15.77 12.71
C ASN A 82 3.13 -15.44 11.32
N THR A 83 2.27 -15.51 10.30
CA THR A 83 2.60 -15.21 8.89
C THR A 83 3.12 -13.79 8.68
N GLU A 84 2.74 -12.84 9.54
CA GLU A 84 3.25 -11.47 9.42
C GLU A 84 4.76 -11.36 9.66
N ILE A 85 5.34 -12.22 10.49
CA ILE A 85 6.81 -12.28 10.67
C ILE A 85 7.46 -12.64 9.33
N LEU A 86 6.88 -13.58 8.57
CA LEU A 86 7.35 -13.93 7.22
C LEU A 86 7.31 -12.73 6.27
N ARG A 87 6.30 -11.87 6.39
CA ARG A 87 6.20 -10.65 5.59
C ARG A 87 7.36 -9.69 5.85
N TYR A 88 7.71 -9.47 7.11
CA TYR A 88 8.87 -8.61 7.44
C TYR A 88 10.20 -9.26 7.08
N ILE A 89 10.30 -10.59 7.14
CA ILE A 89 11.46 -11.32 6.58
C ILE A 89 11.53 -11.11 5.06
N LEU A 90 10.40 -11.13 4.34
CA LEU A 90 10.36 -10.80 2.92
C LEU A 90 10.91 -9.38 2.66
N TYR A 91 10.48 -8.39 3.44
CA TYR A 91 10.97 -7.02 3.28
C TYR A 91 12.48 -6.92 3.53
N LEU A 92 13.00 -7.65 4.52
CA LEU A 92 14.44 -7.76 4.75
C LEU A 92 15.16 -8.36 3.51
N VAL A 93 14.61 -9.43 2.96
CA VAL A 93 15.16 -10.09 1.77
C VAL A 93 15.13 -9.16 0.56
N ILE A 94 14.03 -8.44 0.34
CA ILE A 94 13.91 -7.43 -0.71
C ILE A 94 15.00 -6.37 -0.52
N PHE A 95 15.10 -5.77 0.66
CA PHE A 95 16.10 -4.75 0.97
C PHE A 95 17.53 -5.23 0.70
N LEU A 96 17.87 -6.44 1.14
CA LEU A 96 19.20 -7.03 0.92
C LEU A 96 19.45 -7.33 -0.55
N HIS A 97 18.44 -7.80 -1.29
CA HIS A 97 18.57 -8.07 -2.72
C HIS A 97 18.87 -6.80 -3.51
N PHE A 98 18.21 -5.68 -3.16
CA PHE A 98 18.49 -4.39 -3.79
C PHE A 98 19.94 -3.95 -3.68
N LYS A 99 20.61 -4.29 -2.58
CA LYS A 99 22.04 -4.01 -2.40
C LYS A 99 22.94 -4.83 -3.33
N THR A 100 22.42 -5.93 -3.87
CA THR A 100 23.19 -6.82 -4.76
C THR A 100 22.92 -6.55 -6.25
N ILE A 101 21.92 -5.74 -6.58
CA ILE A 101 21.55 -5.40 -7.95
C ILE A 101 22.42 -4.24 -8.45
N GLU A 102 22.92 -4.36 -9.65
CA GLU A 102 23.61 -3.27 -10.33
C GLU A 102 22.63 -2.13 -10.61
N SER A 103 22.99 -0.90 -10.24
CA SER A 103 22.14 0.31 -10.35
C SER A 103 21.71 0.65 -11.79
N ASP A 104 22.40 0.08 -12.79
CA ASP A 104 22.19 0.40 -14.21
C ASP A 104 21.21 -0.54 -14.92
N ASN A 105 20.52 -1.39 -14.19
CA ASN A 105 19.55 -2.31 -14.81
C ASN A 105 18.28 -1.56 -15.22
N LYS A 106 18.26 -1.08 -16.48
CA LYS A 106 17.13 -0.33 -17.07
C LYS A 106 15.81 -1.09 -17.04
N LEU A 107 15.85 -2.42 -17.17
CA LEU A 107 14.65 -3.24 -17.09
C LEU A 107 13.99 -3.05 -15.71
N PHE A 108 14.81 -3.12 -14.69
CA PHE A 108 14.39 -2.98 -13.32
C PHE A 108 13.70 -1.63 -13.04
N LEU A 109 14.32 -0.52 -13.44
CA LEU A 109 13.76 0.82 -13.28
C LEU A 109 12.45 1.04 -14.06
N ASN A 110 12.23 0.28 -15.12
CA ASN A 110 11.04 0.39 -15.95
C ASN A 110 9.89 -0.55 -15.52
N LEU A 111 10.16 -1.57 -14.71
CA LEU A 111 9.12 -2.53 -14.26
C LEU A 111 7.91 -1.85 -13.60
N PRO A 112 8.07 -0.88 -12.66
CA PRO A 112 6.93 -0.16 -12.08
C PRO A 112 6.11 0.58 -13.13
N ILE A 113 6.76 1.11 -14.18
CA ILE A 113 6.09 1.83 -15.26
C ILE A 113 5.24 0.87 -16.09
N TYR A 114 5.77 -0.31 -16.43
CA TYR A 114 5.01 -1.32 -17.17
C TYR A 114 3.84 -1.87 -16.35
N LEU A 115 4.07 -2.11 -15.06
CA LEU A 115 3.01 -2.51 -14.14
C LEU A 115 1.91 -1.43 -14.06
N PHE A 116 2.32 -0.17 -13.93
CA PHE A 116 1.39 0.96 -13.95
C PHE A 116 0.52 0.98 -15.21
N TYR A 117 1.12 0.87 -16.39
CA TYR A 117 0.35 0.85 -17.64
C TYR A 117 -0.64 -0.31 -17.70
N PHE A 118 -0.18 -1.50 -17.32
CA PHE A 118 -1.04 -2.68 -17.31
C PHE A 118 -2.24 -2.50 -16.37
N LEU A 119 -1.98 -2.13 -15.12
CA LEU A 119 -3.03 -1.96 -14.11
C LEU A 119 -3.99 -0.81 -14.46
N SER A 120 -3.46 0.28 -15.00
CA SER A 120 -4.29 1.42 -15.42
C SER A 120 -5.19 1.07 -16.60
N CYS A 121 -4.65 0.40 -17.62
CA CYS A 121 -5.48 -0.09 -18.72
C CYS A 121 -6.54 -1.07 -18.24
N PHE A 122 -6.15 -2.03 -17.37
CA PHE A 122 -7.08 -2.98 -16.78
C PHE A 122 -8.19 -2.28 -15.98
N SER A 123 -7.85 -1.28 -15.18
CA SER A 123 -8.83 -0.49 -14.43
C SER A 123 -9.87 0.17 -15.36
N ILE A 124 -9.40 0.82 -16.42
CA ILE A 124 -10.26 1.50 -17.38
C ILE A 124 -11.16 0.48 -18.11
N PHE A 125 -10.58 -0.61 -18.61
CA PHE A 125 -11.34 -1.67 -19.27
C PHE A 125 -12.37 -2.30 -18.34
N SER A 126 -12.01 -2.62 -17.11
CA SER A 126 -12.92 -3.21 -16.14
C SER A 126 -14.12 -2.30 -15.87
N TYR A 127 -13.89 -0.99 -15.78
CA TYR A 127 -14.97 -0.03 -15.56
C TYR A 127 -15.93 0.05 -16.74
N PHE A 128 -15.41 0.25 -17.96
CA PHE A 128 -16.26 0.43 -19.13
C PHE A 128 -16.93 -0.85 -19.62
N LEU A 129 -16.26 -1.98 -19.50
CA LEU A 129 -16.82 -3.29 -19.86
C LEU A 129 -17.63 -3.93 -18.73
N GLN A 130 -17.72 -3.27 -17.58
CA GLN A 130 -18.34 -3.80 -16.37
C GLN A 130 -17.85 -5.22 -16.05
N LEU A 131 -16.53 -5.41 -16.23
CA LEU A 131 -15.88 -6.69 -16.03
C LEU A 131 -15.89 -7.05 -14.55
N ASN A 132 -16.62 -8.10 -14.19
CA ASN A 132 -16.63 -8.70 -12.87
C ASN A 132 -16.30 -10.19 -13.00
N LEU A 133 -15.13 -10.57 -12.54
CA LEU A 133 -14.66 -11.96 -12.47
C LEU A 133 -14.67 -12.42 -11.01
N GLY A 134 -15.76 -12.13 -10.30
CA GLY A 134 -15.93 -12.52 -8.91
C GLY A 134 -16.05 -14.05 -8.75
N THR A 135 -15.49 -14.56 -7.68
CA THR A 135 -15.87 -15.87 -7.14
C THR A 135 -16.91 -15.63 -6.07
N ASP A 136 -18.02 -16.36 -6.15
CA ASP A 136 -19.22 -16.19 -5.30
C ASP A 136 -19.01 -16.33 -3.78
N ALA A 137 -17.80 -16.62 -3.34
CA ALA A 137 -17.53 -17.00 -1.96
C ALA A 137 -17.29 -15.82 -1.00
N TYR A 138 -16.71 -14.69 -1.47
CA TYR A 138 -16.47 -13.50 -0.63
C TYR A 138 -16.37 -12.27 -1.50
N ASP A 139 -17.23 -11.26 -1.27
CA ASP A 139 -17.34 -10.01 -2.04
C ASP A 139 -16.07 -9.13 -2.09
N TYR A 140 -15.11 -9.40 -1.23
CA TYR A 140 -13.83 -8.69 -1.17
C TYR A 140 -12.82 -9.09 -2.28
N TRP A 141 -13.07 -10.17 -3.04
CA TRP A 141 -12.09 -10.81 -3.91
C TRP A 141 -12.44 -10.72 -5.41
N ASN A 142 -13.35 -9.84 -5.77
CA ASN A 142 -13.75 -9.67 -7.15
C ASN A 142 -12.63 -9.03 -7.98
N ILE A 143 -12.22 -9.71 -9.07
CA ILE A 143 -11.32 -9.14 -10.06
C ILE A 143 -12.14 -8.23 -10.98
N GLY A 144 -11.70 -6.99 -11.13
CA GLY A 144 -12.39 -6.01 -11.95
C GLY A 144 -13.34 -5.13 -11.14
N LEU A 145 -14.64 -5.17 -11.42
CA LEU A 145 -15.62 -4.38 -10.68
C LEU A 145 -16.14 -5.12 -9.46
N ASN A 146 -16.12 -4.44 -8.34
CA ASN A 146 -16.87 -4.83 -7.16
C ASN A 146 -18.22 -4.12 -7.18
N ASN A 147 -19.28 -4.87 -7.50
CA ASN A 147 -20.63 -4.34 -7.66
C ASN A 147 -21.43 -4.32 -6.35
N ASN A 148 -20.86 -4.83 -5.26
CA ASN A 148 -21.62 -5.16 -4.08
C ASN A 148 -21.48 -4.17 -2.94
N GLU A 149 -22.41 -4.25 -2.03
CA GLU A 149 -22.51 -3.71 -0.67
C GLU A 149 -22.78 -2.20 -0.55
N TRP A 150 -22.24 -1.32 -1.39
CA TRP A 150 -22.36 0.12 -1.19
C TRP A 150 -23.32 0.84 -2.15
N GLY A 151 -24.04 0.08 -3.00
CA GLY A 151 -25.03 0.64 -3.92
C GLY A 151 -24.47 1.52 -5.05
N PHE A 152 -23.17 1.35 -5.37
CA PHE A 152 -22.56 2.05 -6.49
C PHE A 152 -22.84 1.36 -7.81
N THR A 153 -23.40 2.08 -8.77
CA THR A 153 -23.56 1.62 -10.15
C THR A 153 -22.93 2.64 -11.10
N PRO A 154 -21.93 2.28 -11.91
CA PRO A 154 -21.21 1.02 -11.90
C PRO A 154 -20.33 0.86 -10.66
N GLY A 155 -19.99 -0.39 -10.33
CA GLY A 155 -19.20 -0.71 -9.13
C GLY A 155 -17.80 -0.11 -9.11
N ARG A 156 -17.11 -0.27 -7.99
CA ARG A 156 -15.73 0.21 -7.79
C ARG A 156 -14.73 -0.77 -8.40
N VAL A 157 -13.68 -0.28 -9.08
CA VAL A 157 -12.62 -1.16 -9.60
C VAL A 157 -11.71 -1.63 -8.47
N ASN A 158 -11.60 -2.93 -8.34
CA ASN A 158 -10.82 -3.63 -7.31
C ASN A 158 -9.43 -4.11 -7.80
N GLY A 159 -9.18 -4.12 -9.10
CA GLY A 159 -7.98 -4.73 -9.66
C GLY A 159 -7.98 -6.25 -9.51
N PHE A 160 -6.81 -6.82 -9.20
CA PHE A 160 -6.61 -8.25 -8.96
C PHE A 160 -6.45 -8.58 -7.47
N GLN A 161 -6.46 -7.58 -6.58
CA GLN A 161 -5.93 -7.68 -5.24
C GLN A 161 -6.97 -7.96 -4.17
N ALA A 162 -6.51 -8.67 -3.14
CA ALA A 162 -7.08 -8.58 -1.81
C ALA A 162 -6.87 -7.17 -1.23
N GLY A 163 -7.83 -6.67 -0.50
CA GLY A 163 -7.75 -5.35 0.15
C GLY A 163 -8.61 -4.28 -0.51
N GLY A 164 -9.33 -4.67 -1.55
CA GLY A 164 -10.39 -3.88 -2.12
C GLY A 164 -9.95 -2.66 -2.93
N PRO A 165 -10.91 -1.88 -3.38
CA PRO A 165 -10.68 -0.74 -4.28
C PRO A 165 -9.77 0.34 -3.70
N ASN A 166 -9.77 0.54 -2.37
CA ASN A 166 -8.92 1.54 -1.74
C ASN A 166 -7.44 1.19 -1.90
N SER A 167 -7.08 -0.07 -1.62
CA SER A 167 -5.70 -0.55 -1.76
C SER A 167 -5.23 -0.51 -3.21
N PHE A 168 -6.13 -0.82 -4.16
CA PHE A 168 -5.82 -0.71 -5.57
C PHE A 168 -5.62 0.76 -5.99
N GLY A 169 -6.43 1.69 -5.48
CA GLY A 169 -6.26 3.12 -5.66
C GLY A 169 -4.91 3.62 -5.13
N ASP A 170 -4.51 3.17 -3.94
CA ASP A 170 -3.22 3.52 -3.34
C ASP A 170 -2.04 3.01 -4.18
N LEU A 171 -2.13 1.78 -4.70
CA LEU A 171 -1.13 1.22 -5.62
C LEU A 171 -1.02 2.05 -6.91
N ILE A 172 -2.15 2.37 -7.55
CA ILE A 172 -2.19 3.20 -8.75
C ILE A 172 -1.62 4.59 -8.48
N CYS A 173 -1.93 5.19 -7.33
CA CYS A 173 -1.40 6.49 -6.93
C CYS A 173 0.14 6.46 -6.87
N ILE A 174 0.72 5.50 -6.15
CA ILE A 174 2.18 5.38 -5.99
C ILE A 174 2.86 5.09 -7.33
N LEU A 175 2.37 4.12 -8.09
CA LEU A 175 2.94 3.77 -9.39
C LEU A 175 2.78 4.90 -10.43
N GLY A 176 1.67 5.63 -10.37
CA GLY A 176 1.43 6.80 -11.23
C GLY A 176 2.41 7.92 -10.95
N LEU A 177 2.66 8.25 -9.67
CA LEU A 177 3.65 9.24 -9.26
C LEU A 177 5.08 8.82 -9.64
N TYR A 178 5.42 7.55 -9.42
CA TYR A 178 6.70 6.97 -9.88
C TYR A 178 6.87 7.15 -11.38
N SER A 179 5.85 6.76 -12.15
CA SER A 179 5.88 6.82 -13.62
C SER A 179 5.99 8.26 -14.10
N LEU A 180 5.24 9.19 -13.51
CA LEU A 180 5.24 10.62 -13.88
C LEU A 180 6.62 11.26 -13.72
N THR A 181 7.37 10.86 -12.70
CA THR A 181 8.72 11.41 -12.45
C THR A 181 9.79 10.72 -13.29
N SER A 182 9.60 9.44 -13.63
CA SER A 182 10.61 8.62 -14.31
C SER A 182 10.57 8.70 -15.84
N VAL A 183 9.43 9.09 -16.45
CA VAL A 183 9.30 9.12 -17.92
C VAL A 183 9.69 10.45 -18.55
N LYS A 184 9.89 10.40 -19.87
CA LYS A 184 10.13 11.59 -20.70
C LYS A 184 8.91 12.53 -20.72
N ASN A 185 9.13 13.82 -20.82
CA ASN A 185 8.07 14.85 -20.81
C ASN A 185 6.97 14.63 -21.87
N SER A 186 7.30 14.05 -23.02
CA SER A 186 6.32 13.77 -24.09
C SER A 186 5.25 12.75 -23.72
N ILE A 187 5.54 11.86 -22.76
CA ILE A 187 4.63 10.77 -22.34
C ILE A 187 3.85 11.17 -21.07
N LYS A 188 4.33 12.15 -20.33
CA LYS A 188 3.71 12.58 -19.06
C LYS A 188 2.20 12.89 -19.15
N PRO A 189 1.68 13.57 -20.20
CA PRO A 189 0.24 13.81 -20.30
C PRO A 189 -0.58 12.51 -20.26
N ILE A 190 -0.09 11.46 -20.91
CA ILE A 190 -0.76 10.14 -20.92
C ILE A 190 -0.76 9.56 -19.49
N ILE A 191 0.37 9.64 -18.78
CA ILE A 191 0.44 9.15 -17.40
C ILE A 191 -0.51 9.92 -16.48
N VAL A 192 -0.59 11.25 -16.64
CA VAL A 192 -1.53 12.07 -15.87
C VAL A 192 -2.97 11.57 -16.08
N VAL A 193 -3.39 11.41 -17.32
CA VAL A 193 -4.76 10.94 -17.65
C VAL A 193 -4.99 9.53 -17.09
N LEU A 194 -4.09 8.59 -17.38
CA LEU A 194 -4.25 7.19 -16.94
C LEU A 194 -4.29 7.08 -15.41
N SER A 195 -3.38 7.76 -14.70
CA SER A 195 -3.35 7.73 -13.22
C SER A 195 -4.63 8.28 -12.63
N PHE A 196 -5.09 9.42 -13.17
CA PHE A 196 -6.25 10.11 -12.65
C PHE A 196 -7.53 9.30 -12.87
N LEU A 197 -7.75 8.80 -14.08
CA LEU A 197 -8.92 7.99 -14.41
C LEU A 197 -8.92 6.66 -13.65
N SER A 198 -7.78 5.96 -13.62
CA SER A 198 -7.71 4.67 -12.93
C SER A 198 -7.93 4.83 -11.43
N CYS A 199 -7.35 5.85 -10.82
CA CYS A 199 -7.56 6.15 -9.40
C CYS A 199 -9.03 6.56 -9.13
N PHE A 200 -9.63 7.34 -10.04
CA PHE A 200 -11.03 7.71 -9.95
C PHE A 200 -11.97 6.50 -9.98
N PHE A 201 -11.75 5.54 -10.88
CA PHE A 201 -12.61 4.35 -10.99
C PHE A 201 -12.51 3.40 -9.78
N THR A 202 -11.46 3.50 -8.97
CA THR A 202 -11.42 2.82 -7.67
C THR A 202 -12.31 3.49 -6.64
N TYR A 203 -12.66 4.74 -6.91
CA TYR A 203 -13.36 5.60 -5.98
C TYR A 203 -12.65 5.76 -4.62
N SER A 204 -11.35 5.62 -4.56
CA SER A 204 -10.55 5.91 -3.37
C SER A 204 -10.28 7.42 -3.28
N ARG A 205 -10.94 8.07 -2.34
CA ARG A 205 -10.80 9.54 -2.13
C ARG A 205 -9.40 9.93 -1.68
N SER A 206 -8.83 9.18 -0.74
CA SER A 206 -7.48 9.41 -0.22
C SER A 206 -6.44 9.34 -1.33
N SER A 207 -6.49 8.28 -2.14
CA SER A 207 -5.57 8.07 -3.26
C SER A 207 -5.71 9.18 -4.30
N LEU A 208 -6.95 9.58 -4.63
CA LEU A 208 -7.21 10.64 -5.60
C LEU A 208 -6.72 12.01 -5.10
N LEU A 209 -6.93 12.33 -3.83
CA LEU A 209 -6.45 13.58 -3.22
C LEU A 209 -4.93 13.65 -3.18
N VAL A 210 -4.27 12.57 -2.73
CA VAL A 210 -2.80 12.50 -2.67
C VAL A 210 -2.20 12.58 -4.07
N LEU A 211 -2.76 11.84 -5.02
CA LEU A 211 -2.33 11.88 -6.42
C LEU A 211 -2.46 13.30 -7.01
N THR A 212 -3.61 13.93 -6.85
CA THR A 212 -3.87 15.29 -7.35
C THR A 212 -2.92 16.30 -6.74
N PHE A 213 -2.74 16.25 -5.42
CA PHE A 213 -1.83 17.15 -4.70
C PHE A 213 -0.40 17.07 -5.23
N PHE A 214 0.16 15.86 -5.33
CA PHE A 214 1.53 15.70 -5.83
C PHE A 214 1.66 15.97 -7.33
N MET A 215 0.66 15.62 -8.13
CA MET A 215 0.65 16.00 -9.54
C MET A 215 0.69 17.52 -9.72
N LEU A 216 -0.13 18.25 -9.00
CA LEU A 216 -0.12 19.72 -9.04
C LEU A 216 1.27 20.27 -8.68
N ILE A 217 1.89 19.77 -7.62
CA ILE A 217 3.22 20.22 -7.22
C ILE A 217 4.26 19.93 -8.32
N ILE A 218 4.26 18.72 -8.90
CA ILE A 218 5.21 18.35 -9.98
C ILE A 218 4.98 19.23 -11.22
N LEU A 219 3.73 19.47 -11.58
CA LEU A 219 3.37 20.26 -12.76
C LEU A 219 3.69 21.76 -12.59
N LEU A 220 3.51 22.29 -11.37
CA LEU A 220 3.89 23.67 -11.05
C LEU A 220 5.40 23.89 -11.06
N GLN A 221 6.19 22.87 -10.70
CA GLN A 221 7.66 22.97 -10.73
C GLN A 221 8.24 22.93 -12.15
N LYS A 222 7.64 22.13 -13.02
CA LYS A 222 8.04 21.98 -14.43
C LYS A 222 6.84 22.27 -15.31
N PHE A 223 6.49 23.57 -15.37
CA PHE A 223 5.32 24.02 -16.11
C PHE A 223 5.40 23.56 -17.58
N ASP A 224 4.54 22.60 -17.94
CA ASP A 224 4.29 22.16 -19.31
C ASP A 224 2.77 22.21 -19.54
N MET A 225 2.36 23.13 -20.42
CA MET A 225 0.94 23.38 -20.70
C MET A 225 0.19 22.09 -21.06
N ARG A 226 0.84 21.14 -21.74
CA ARG A 226 0.21 19.86 -22.14
C ARG A 226 -0.16 19.02 -20.93
N ASN A 227 0.69 18.98 -19.91
CA ASN A 227 0.45 18.24 -18.68
C ASN A 227 -0.66 18.91 -17.85
N VAL A 228 -0.65 20.25 -17.78
CA VAL A 228 -1.70 21.01 -17.10
C VAL A 228 -3.04 20.78 -17.79
N LEU A 229 -3.07 20.87 -19.13
CA LEU A 229 -4.28 20.61 -19.91
C LEU A 229 -4.77 19.18 -19.69
N ALA A 230 -3.89 18.18 -19.69
CA ALA A 230 -4.24 16.79 -19.43
C ALA A 230 -4.88 16.62 -18.04
N LEU A 231 -4.32 17.27 -17.00
CA LEU A 231 -4.91 17.23 -15.65
C LEU A 231 -6.28 17.91 -15.60
N VAL A 232 -6.40 19.11 -16.18
CA VAL A 232 -7.68 19.84 -16.23
C VAL A 232 -8.75 19.04 -16.96
N LEU A 233 -8.43 18.46 -18.11
CA LEU A 233 -9.37 17.62 -18.86
C LEU A 233 -9.76 16.36 -18.05
N SER A 234 -8.82 15.76 -17.34
CA SER A 234 -9.11 14.61 -16.47
C SER A 234 -10.05 14.99 -15.32
N ILE A 235 -9.83 16.14 -14.69
CA ILE A 235 -10.71 16.66 -13.64
C ILE A 235 -12.09 16.95 -14.19
N LEU A 236 -12.19 17.65 -15.33
CA LEU A 236 -13.47 17.95 -15.96
C LEU A 236 -14.24 16.68 -16.36
N PHE A 237 -13.52 15.68 -16.88
CA PHE A 237 -14.12 14.39 -17.19
C PHE A 237 -14.73 13.75 -15.93
N VAL A 238 -13.98 13.69 -14.86
CA VAL A 238 -14.39 13.08 -13.59
C VAL A 238 -15.57 13.84 -12.95
N LEU A 239 -15.59 15.18 -13.03
CA LEU A 239 -16.71 16.00 -12.56
C LEU A 239 -18.00 15.68 -13.32
N ASN A 240 -17.92 15.42 -14.62
CA ASN A 240 -19.08 15.02 -15.44
C ASN A 240 -19.58 13.59 -15.16
N PHE A 241 -18.75 12.73 -14.56
CA PHE A 241 -19.11 11.36 -14.18
C PHE A 241 -19.62 11.23 -12.74
N GLY A 242 -20.19 12.30 -12.17
CA GLY A 242 -20.88 12.23 -10.88
C GLY A 242 -19.95 12.28 -9.64
N LEU A 243 -18.72 12.81 -9.78
CA LEU A 243 -17.83 12.99 -8.65
C LEU A 243 -18.47 13.84 -7.54
N ILE A 244 -19.14 14.92 -7.92
CA ILE A 244 -19.77 15.85 -6.97
C ILE A 244 -20.91 15.15 -6.22
N GLU A 245 -21.79 14.47 -6.93
CA GLU A 245 -22.92 13.73 -6.35
C GLU A 245 -22.42 12.68 -5.35
N ARG A 246 -21.32 12.04 -5.69
CA ARG A 246 -20.71 11.06 -4.82
C ARG A 246 -20.11 11.67 -3.55
N PHE A 247 -19.34 12.76 -3.65
CA PHE A 247 -18.76 13.40 -2.47
C PHE A 247 -19.79 14.07 -1.56
N SER A 248 -20.99 14.36 -2.09
CA SER A 248 -22.10 14.99 -1.37
C SER A 248 -23.18 14.03 -0.89
N SER A 249 -23.05 12.72 -1.14
CA SER A 249 -24.03 11.74 -0.69
C SER A 249 -23.98 11.58 0.83
N GLU A 250 -25.16 11.44 1.48
CA GLU A 250 -25.29 11.26 2.93
C GLU A 250 -24.48 10.04 3.41
N LYS A 251 -24.57 8.91 2.73
CA LYS A 251 -23.80 7.70 3.03
C LYS A 251 -22.29 7.91 3.06
N GLU A 252 -21.79 8.81 2.22
CA GLU A 252 -20.36 9.10 2.16
C GLU A 252 -19.92 10.02 3.33
N THR A 253 -20.82 10.89 3.78
CA THR A 253 -20.57 11.71 4.97
C THR A 253 -20.57 10.84 6.23
N GLU A 254 -21.52 9.92 6.35
CA GLU A 254 -21.54 8.89 7.39
C GLU A 254 -20.24 8.09 7.42
N GLY A 255 -19.77 7.57 6.28
CA GLY A 255 -18.52 6.81 6.21
C GLY A 255 -17.25 7.60 6.56
N ILE A 256 -17.26 8.95 6.52
CA ILE A 256 -16.16 9.78 7.06
C ILE A 256 -16.30 9.88 8.58
N LEU A 257 -17.51 10.12 9.08
CA LEU A 257 -17.78 10.21 10.51
C LEU A 257 -17.43 8.90 11.21
N ASP A 258 -17.83 7.77 10.67
CA ASP A 258 -17.50 6.43 11.17
C ASP A 258 -15.98 6.23 11.31
N ARG A 259 -15.20 6.68 10.32
CA ARG A 259 -13.72 6.60 10.39
C ARG A 259 -13.16 7.49 11.50
N ILE A 260 -13.68 8.71 11.67
CA ILE A 260 -13.27 9.63 12.73
C ILE A 260 -13.62 9.01 14.09
N GLU A 261 -14.81 8.44 14.23
CA GLU A 261 -15.25 7.77 15.44
C GLU A 261 -14.36 6.56 15.77
N MET A 262 -14.06 5.68 14.79
CA MET A 262 -13.16 4.56 14.97
C MET A 262 -11.74 5.00 15.37
N GLN A 263 -11.20 6.04 14.73
CA GLN A 263 -9.89 6.57 15.09
C GLN A 263 -9.89 7.16 16.50
N THR A 264 -10.95 7.89 16.87
CA THR A 264 -11.12 8.48 18.19
C THR A 264 -11.27 7.42 19.26
N ALA A 265 -12.07 6.38 19.01
CA ALA A 265 -12.23 5.24 19.91
C ALA A 265 -10.91 4.48 20.09
N THR A 266 -10.17 4.23 19.00
CA THR A 266 -8.86 3.60 19.07
C THR A 266 -7.85 4.43 19.85
N ALA A 267 -7.83 5.75 19.66
CA ALA A 267 -6.99 6.66 20.43
C ALA A 267 -7.37 6.68 21.92
N GLY A 268 -8.67 6.68 22.22
CA GLY A 268 -9.21 6.57 23.58
C GLY A 268 -8.81 5.24 24.25
N TYR A 269 -8.92 4.13 23.53
CA TYR A 269 -8.47 2.83 24.01
C TYR A 269 -6.97 2.84 24.33
N LEU A 270 -6.13 3.34 23.41
CA LEU A 270 -4.69 3.45 23.61
C LEU A 270 -4.31 4.31 24.81
N SER A 271 -5.04 5.39 25.07
CA SER A 271 -4.80 6.30 26.21
C SER A 271 -5.15 5.66 27.56
N ASN A 272 -6.07 4.70 27.57
CA ASN A 272 -6.55 4.02 28.78
C ASN A 272 -5.79 2.70 29.06
N GLN A 273 -4.89 2.29 28.16
CA GLN A 273 -4.09 1.09 28.37
C GLN A 273 -3.11 1.26 29.53
N ASN A 274 -2.79 0.13 30.20
CA ASN A 274 -1.66 0.11 31.12
C ASN A 274 -0.34 0.29 30.37
N LEU A 275 0.68 0.78 31.08
CA LEU A 275 1.98 1.09 30.47
C LEU A 275 2.61 -0.08 29.69
N PRO A 276 2.63 -1.33 30.18
CA PRO A 276 3.15 -2.46 29.41
C PRO A 276 2.41 -2.66 28.08
N SER A 277 1.07 -2.66 28.08
CA SER A 277 0.28 -2.83 26.86
C SER A 277 0.46 -1.68 25.87
N PHE A 278 0.61 -0.45 26.36
CA PHE A 278 0.92 0.70 25.50
C PHE A 278 2.32 0.60 24.88
N LEU A 279 3.32 0.12 25.64
CA LEU A 279 4.69 -0.01 25.15
C LEU A 279 4.86 -1.17 24.16
N PHE A 280 4.24 -2.32 24.43
CA PHE A 280 4.43 -3.55 23.66
C PHE A 280 3.28 -3.86 22.71
N GLY A 281 2.16 -3.15 22.78
CA GLY A 281 0.97 -3.39 21.97
C GLY A 281 0.13 -4.57 22.42
N SER A 282 -0.91 -4.88 21.66
CA SER A 282 -1.85 -5.98 21.96
C SER A 282 -1.49 -7.30 21.27
N GLY A 283 -0.50 -7.30 20.38
CA GLY A 283 -0.10 -8.48 19.60
C GLY A 283 -1.03 -8.77 18.41
N PHE A 284 -0.76 -9.88 17.74
CA PHE A 284 -1.37 -10.22 16.46
C PHE A 284 -2.83 -10.68 16.55
N ASN A 285 -3.25 -11.31 17.65
CA ASN A 285 -4.56 -11.94 17.74
C ASN A 285 -5.64 -11.05 18.37
N ASN A 286 -5.31 -9.84 18.77
CA ASN A 286 -6.24 -8.98 19.51
C ASN A 286 -6.93 -7.91 18.65
N ILE A 287 -7.16 -8.19 17.38
CA ILE A 287 -8.08 -7.39 16.55
C ILE A 287 -9.49 -7.39 17.19
N GLY A 288 -9.88 -8.48 17.86
CA GLY A 288 -11.10 -8.55 18.66
C GLY A 288 -11.19 -7.47 19.75
N VAL A 289 -10.07 -7.11 20.38
CA VAL A 289 -10.04 -6.06 21.42
C VAL A 289 -10.37 -4.67 20.86
N VAL A 290 -10.00 -4.39 19.61
CA VAL A 290 -10.40 -3.14 18.94
C VAL A 290 -11.88 -3.17 18.63
N ASN A 291 -12.40 -4.29 18.15
CA ASN A 291 -13.82 -4.47 17.89
C ASN A 291 -14.65 -4.35 19.17
N ASP A 292 -14.16 -4.87 20.30
CA ASP A 292 -14.81 -4.74 21.58
C ASP A 292 -14.77 -3.29 22.13
N SER A 293 -13.66 -2.57 21.91
CA SER A 293 -13.55 -1.17 22.32
C SER A 293 -14.36 -0.22 21.44
N VAL A 294 -14.52 -0.55 20.16
CA VAL A 294 -15.38 0.19 19.23
C VAL A 294 -16.85 -0.20 19.41
N GLY A 295 -17.15 -1.45 19.71
CA GLY A 295 -18.50 -1.93 20.04
C GLY A 295 -19.07 -1.37 21.37
N SER A 296 -18.27 -0.69 22.18
CA SER A 296 -18.74 0.04 23.36
C SER A 296 -19.27 1.46 23.06
N ILE A 297 -19.21 1.92 21.82
CA ILE A 297 -19.82 3.16 21.36
C ILE A 297 -21.32 2.91 21.17
N GLU A 298 -22.15 3.58 21.97
CA GLU A 298 -23.61 3.33 22.15
C GLU A 298 -24.46 3.37 20.87
N ASN A 299 -23.96 3.68 19.71
CA ASN A 299 -24.71 3.74 18.45
C ASN A 299 -23.96 3.13 17.26
N PHE A 300 -22.94 2.32 17.51
CA PHE A 300 -22.19 1.71 16.42
C PHE A 300 -23.00 0.54 15.84
N ASP A 301 -23.35 0.63 14.57
CA ASP A 301 -24.02 -0.46 13.86
C ASP A 301 -23.07 -1.68 13.79
N GLU A 302 -23.47 -2.79 14.41
CA GLU A 302 -22.68 -4.02 14.41
C GLU A 302 -22.38 -4.56 13.00
N SER A 303 -23.16 -4.16 12.01
CA SER A 303 -22.93 -4.47 10.59
C SER A 303 -21.69 -3.78 10.02
N LEU A 304 -21.23 -2.69 10.67
CA LEU A 304 -20.03 -1.93 10.31
C LEU A 304 -18.77 -2.41 11.07
N ARG A 305 -18.75 -3.63 11.58
CA ARG A 305 -17.55 -4.22 12.22
C ARG A 305 -16.38 -4.23 11.26
N VAL A 306 -15.77 -3.08 11.10
CA VAL A 306 -14.62 -2.87 10.23
C VAL A 306 -13.36 -3.35 10.96
N THR A 307 -12.53 -4.04 10.23
CA THR A 307 -11.35 -4.76 10.69
C THR A 307 -10.19 -3.88 11.20
N GLY A 308 -10.41 -2.58 11.42
CA GLY A 308 -9.36 -1.70 11.97
C GLY A 308 -9.69 -0.20 11.88
N PRO A 309 -8.88 0.68 12.50
CA PRO A 309 -9.14 2.12 12.62
C PRO A 309 -9.01 2.91 11.30
N HIS A 310 -8.84 2.27 10.15
CA HIS A 310 -8.55 2.89 8.85
C HIS A 310 -7.41 3.94 8.93
N ASN A 311 -6.47 3.72 9.84
CA ASN A 311 -5.28 4.52 10.06
C ASN A 311 -4.14 3.58 10.43
N SER A 312 -3.23 3.39 9.50
CA SER A 312 -2.10 2.46 9.67
C SER A 312 -1.26 2.76 10.90
N TYR A 313 -1.12 4.01 11.29
CA TYR A 313 -0.27 4.38 12.44
C TYR A 313 -0.92 3.99 13.76
N LEU A 314 -2.22 4.28 13.93
CA LEU A 314 -2.97 3.85 15.11
C LEU A 314 -3.02 2.33 15.20
N PHE A 315 -3.30 1.66 14.09
CA PHE A 315 -3.31 0.21 14.03
C PHE A 315 -1.94 -0.37 14.38
N PHE A 316 -0.87 0.27 13.91
CA PHE A 316 0.50 -0.15 14.18
C PHE A 316 0.87 -0.02 15.66
N ILE A 317 0.52 1.10 16.29
CA ILE A 317 0.72 1.31 17.73
C ILE A 317 -0.12 0.32 18.54
N LEU A 318 -1.36 0.09 18.15
CA LEU A 318 -2.23 -0.87 18.80
C LEU A 318 -1.61 -2.28 18.79
N LYS A 319 -1.11 -2.69 17.64
CA LYS A 319 -0.60 -4.05 17.40
C LYS A 319 0.78 -4.28 17.99
N TYR A 320 1.71 -3.36 17.75
CA TYR A 320 3.12 -3.50 18.11
C TYR A 320 3.57 -2.60 19.26
N GLY A 321 2.68 -1.76 19.77
CA GLY A 321 2.99 -0.78 20.80
C GLY A 321 3.89 0.36 20.32
N LEU A 322 4.19 1.26 21.24
CA LEU A 322 5.05 2.41 20.98
C LEU A 322 6.48 1.98 20.60
N ILE A 323 7.01 0.92 21.22
CA ILE A 323 8.36 0.42 20.91
C ILE A 323 8.42 -0.10 19.48
N GLY A 324 7.45 -0.93 19.08
CA GLY A 324 7.38 -1.44 17.71
C GLY A 324 7.23 -0.31 16.68
N PHE A 325 6.41 0.69 17.00
CA PHE A 325 6.25 1.88 16.14
C PHE A 325 7.55 2.68 15.98
N VAL A 326 8.29 2.92 17.05
CA VAL A 326 9.59 3.61 17.01
C VAL A 326 10.62 2.82 16.19
N LEU A 327 10.67 1.48 16.37
CA LEU A 327 11.54 0.61 15.58
C LEU A 327 11.17 0.64 14.09
N TYR A 328 9.87 0.66 13.78
CA TYR A 328 9.39 0.79 12.41
C TYR A 328 9.80 2.14 11.79
N LEU A 329 9.61 3.25 12.50
CA LEU A 329 10.06 4.57 12.05
C LEU A 329 11.59 4.62 11.86
N TRP A 330 12.35 3.85 12.63
CA TRP A 330 13.80 3.76 12.47
C TRP A 330 14.19 3.20 11.09
N ILE A 331 13.39 2.34 10.50
CA ILE A 331 13.61 1.85 9.12
C ILE A 331 13.70 3.04 8.15
N PHE A 332 12.87 4.05 8.35
CA PHE A 332 12.82 5.26 7.51
C PHE A 332 13.79 6.37 7.97
N LYS A 333 14.63 6.12 8.98
CA LYS A 333 15.52 7.16 9.56
C LYS A 333 16.37 7.88 8.52
N LYS A 334 16.95 7.16 7.56
CA LYS A 334 17.77 7.76 6.50
C LYS A 334 16.93 8.67 5.63
N PHE A 335 15.75 8.24 5.27
CA PHE A 335 14.79 9.00 4.50
C PHE A 335 14.32 10.25 5.25
N ILE A 336 13.89 10.10 6.51
CA ILE A 336 13.47 11.22 7.37
C ILE A 336 14.61 12.26 7.51
N LYS A 337 15.85 11.81 7.69
CA LYS A 337 17.02 12.69 7.73
C LYS A 337 17.23 13.46 6.41
N THR A 338 17.00 12.79 5.28
CA THR A 338 17.07 13.42 3.95
C THR A 338 15.96 14.45 3.79
N LEU A 339 14.74 14.15 4.23
CA LEU A 339 13.59 15.06 4.26
C LEU A 339 13.89 16.36 5.03
N ILE A 340 14.49 16.22 6.21
CA ILE A 340 14.79 17.37 7.09
C ILE A 340 15.91 18.23 6.50
N ASN A 341 16.89 17.61 5.85
CA ASN A 341 18.09 18.29 5.39
C ASN A 341 18.02 18.82 3.94
N GLN A 342 17.04 18.37 3.15
CA GLN A 342 16.91 18.78 1.75
C GLN A 342 15.78 19.79 1.58
N ASN A 343 15.98 20.72 0.62
CA ASN A 343 14.91 21.61 0.19
C ASN A 343 13.76 20.80 -0.42
N LEU A 344 12.52 21.17 -0.13
CA LEU A 344 11.30 20.53 -0.64
C LEU A 344 11.33 20.29 -2.16
N LYS A 345 11.96 21.21 -2.90
CA LYS A 345 12.13 21.13 -4.36
C LYS A 345 12.99 19.93 -4.79
N ILE A 346 14.00 19.55 -4.00
CA ILE A 346 14.87 18.41 -4.31
C ILE A 346 14.10 17.11 -4.03
N LEU A 347 13.37 17.07 -2.92
CA LEU A 347 12.55 15.92 -2.52
C LEU A 347 11.48 15.54 -3.54
N ILE A 348 10.80 16.52 -4.11
CA ILE A 348 9.72 16.27 -5.07
C ILE A 348 10.29 15.86 -6.44
N ASN A 349 11.53 16.25 -6.75
CA ASN A 349 12.22 15.80 -7.96
C ASN A 349 12.83 14.39 -7.82
N ASP A 350 13.00 13.90 -6.58
CA ASP A 350 13.45 12.54 -6.33
C ASP A 350 12.24 11.59 -6.29
N THR A 351 12.16 10.75 -7.30
CA THR A 351 11.05 9.78 -7.50
C THR A 351 10.79 8.93 -6.28
N LEU A 352 11.84 8.42 -5.66
CA LEU A 352 11.73 7.53 -4.51
C LEU A 352 11.18 8.28 -3.29
N SER A 353 11.71 9.46 -3.02
CA SER A 353 11.23 10.31 -1.92
C SER A 353 9.76 10.65 -2.07
N LEU A 354 9.32 10.96 -3.28
CA LEU A 354 7.93 11.26 -3.57
C LEU A 354 7.01 10.05 -3.28
N CYS A 355 7.40 8.87 -3.73
CA CYS A 355 6.65 7.64 -3.49
C CYS A 355 6.55 7.31 -1.99
N ILE A 356 7.65 7.46 -1.24
CA ILE A 356 7.65 7.20 0.21
C ILE A 356 6.78 8.22 0.95
N ILE A 357 6.85 9.50 0.59
CA ILE A 357 5.99 10.53 1.21
C ILE A 357 4.52 10.23 0.94
N SER A 358 4.17 9.89 -0.32
CA SER A 358 2.81 9.54 -0.70
C SER A 358 2.32 8.33 0.09
N PHE A 359 3.15 7.30 0.22
CA PHE A 359 2.85 6.11 1.01
C PHE A 359 2.59 6.46 2.49
N LEU A 360 3.44 7.29 3.08
CA LEU A 360 3.26 7.71 4.47
C LEU A 360 1.97 8.53 4.66
N ILE A 361 1.65 9.42 3.72
CA ILE A 361 0.40 10.21 3.79
C ILE A 361 -0.82 9.30 3.64
N LEU A 362 -0.81 8.37 2.69
CA LEU A 362 -1.90 7.42 2.49
C LEU A 362 -2.14 6.55 3.73
N GLY A 363 -1.10 6.24 4.50
CA GLY A 363 -1.19 5.50 5.75
C GLY A 363 -2.06 6.16 6.82
N PHE A 364 -2.33 7.48 6.75
CA PHE A 364 -3.28 8.15 7.66
C PHE A 364 -4.75 7.86 7.32
N ALA A 365 -5.03 7.51 6.09
CA ALA A 365 -6.40 7.33 5.60
C ALA A 365 -6.73 5.88 5.22
N SER A 366 -5.75 4.97 5.29
CA SER A 366 -5.90 3.57 4.90
C SER A 366 -5.00 2.65 5.74
N ASP A 367 -5.28 1.36 5.69
CA ASP A 367 -4.47 0.33 6.35
C ASP A 367 -3.28 -0.12 5.47
N LEU A 368 -2.70 0.82 4.74
CA LEU A 368 -1.70 0.61 3.71
C LEU A 368 -0.45 -0.13 4.20
N LEU A 369 0.00 0.16 5.44
CA LEU A 369 1.17 -0.48 6.04
C LEU A 369 0.97 -1.98 6.28
N HIS A 370 -0.29 -2.43 6.36
CA HIS A 370 -0.66 -3.83 6.52
C HIS A 370 -0.96 -4.52 5.19
N ASN A 371 -1.15 -3.75 4.13
CA ASN A 371 -1.43 -4.32 2.81
C ASN A 371 -0.13 -4.81 2.16
N HIS A 372 0.06 -6.13 2.10
CA HIS A 372 1.26 -6.75 1.55
C HIS A 372 1.47 -6.45 0.06
N THR A 373 0.39 -6.17 -0.69
CA THR A 373 0.48 -5.90 -2.13
C THR A 373 1.03 -4.53 -2.47
N VAL A 374 1.03 -3.60 -1.52
CA VAL A 374 1.53 -2.23 -1.70
C VAL A 374 2.77 -1.96 -0.87
N SER A 375 2.81 -2.44 0.38
CA SER A 375 3.87 -2.10 1.31
C SER A 375 5.27 -2.56 0.88
N TRP A 376 5.41 -3.62 0.08
CA TRP A 376 6.72 -4.05 -0.43
C TRP A 376 7.37 -3.01 -1.36
N LEU A 377 6.58 -2.15 -2.03
CA LEU A 377 7.11 -1.08 -2.88
C LEU A 377 7.98 -0.07 -2.13
N VAL A 378 7.77 0.08 -0.83
CA VAL A 378 8.54 0.99 0.01
C VAL A 378 9.95 0.47 0.28
N TYR A 379 10.12 -0.83 0.23
CA TYR A 379 11.42 -1.49 0.41
C TYR A 379 12.15 -1.72 -0.93
N TYR A 380 11.44 -1.46 -2.03
CA TYR A 380 11.98 -1.40 -3.38
C TYR A 380 12.78 -0.11 -3.60
#